data_508283e96cddb17c592423252701c6d1
#
_entry.id   508283e96cddb17c592423252701c6d1
#
_cell.length_a   1.000
_cell.length_b   1.000
_cell.length_c   1.000
_cell.angle_alpha   90.00
_cell.angle_beta   90.00
_cell.angle_gamma   90.00
#
_symmetry.space_group_name_H-M   'P 1'
#
loop_
_entity.id
_entity.type
_entity.pdbx_description
1 polymer ?
#
loop_
_entity_poly.entity_id
_entity_poly.type
_entity_poly.pdbx_seq_one_letter_code
_entity_poly.pdbx_strand_id
1 'polypeptide(L)'
;EIAMVLATDAQVLLLDEPLAGMGSEESASMVEVLKRLRQTRGILLVEHDMDAVFAVADMITVMVNGQLLECGPPAQIKASVAVQQAYLGAEDSFHV
;
A
#
# COMPACT_ATOMS: atom_id res chain seq x y z
N GLU A 1 11.27 10.19 -6.05
CA GLU A 1 10.35 11.30 -6.31
C GLU A 1 8.94 10.92 -5.89
N ILE A 2 8.32 11.75 -5.09
CA ILE A 2 6.99 11.49 -4.58
C ILE A 2 5.98 12.16 -5.50
N ALA A 3 5.19 11.34 -6.18
CA ALA A 3 4.07 11.87 -6.95
C ALA A 3 2.92 12.09 -5.98
N MET A 4 2.93 13.26 -5.36
CA MET A 4 1.91 13.62 -4.40
C MET A 4 1.12 14.78 -4.95
N VAL A 5 -0.17 14.57 -5.16
CA VAL A 5 -1.06 15.66 -5.51
C VAL A 5 -1.65 16.20 -4.22
N LEU A 6 -1.07 17.28 -3.74
CA LEU A 6 -1.58 18.01 -2.60
C LEU A 6 -2.30 19.22 -3.13
N ALA A 7 -3.59 19.08 -3.38
CA ALA A 7 -4.41 20.25 -3.55
C ALA A 7 -4.65 20.81 -2.16
N THR A 8 -4.53 22.10 -2.02
CA THR A 8 -4.82 22.79 -0.78
C THR A 8 -6.24 22.41 -0.34
N ASP A 9 -6.41 21.97 0.88
CA ASP A 9 -7.68 21.54 1.41
C ASP A 9 -8.22 20.24 0.80
N ALA A 10 -7.39 19.49 0.11
CA ALA A 10 -7.82 18.19 -0.41
C ALA A 10 -8.12 17.26 0.76
N GLN A 11 -9.31 16.63 0.73
CA GLN A 11 -9.69 15.65 1.72
C GLN A 11 -9.30 14.24 1.30
N VAL A 12 -8.92 14.08 0.04
CA VAL A 12 -8.45 12.80 -0.50
C VAL A 12 -7.10 13.02 -1.19
N LEU A 13 -6.14 12.19 -0.84
CA LEU A 13 -4.82 12.19 -1.46
C LEU A 13 -4.66 10.97 -2.33
N LEU A 14 -4.13 11.16 -3.51
CA LEU A 14 -3.75 10.05 -4.39
C LEU A 14 -2.23 9.97 -4.41
N LEU A 15 -1.68 8.85 -3.94
CA LEU A 15 -0.25 8.63 -3.87
C LEU A 15 0.11 7.39 -4.70
N ASP A 16 0.92 7.60 -5.73
CA ASP A 16 1.30 6.54 -6.64
C ASP A 16 2.76 6.17 -6.40
N GLU A 17 2.97 5.02 -5.77
CA GLU A 17 4.27 4.47 -5.42
C GLU A 17 5.19 5.47 -4.72
N PRO A 18 4.72 6.08 -3.63
CA PRO A 18 5.52 7.10 -2.94
C PRO A 18 6.81 6.58 -2.34
N LEU A 19 6.95 5.25 -2.19
CA LEU A 19 8.16 4.66 -1.62
C LEU A 19 9.19 4.29 -2.67
N ALA A 20 8.91 4.53 -3.94
CA ALA A 20 9.82 4.15 -5.02
C ALA A 20 11.19 4.79 -4.82
N GLY A 21 12.23 3.97 -4.85
CA GLY A 21 13.60 4.43 -4.70
C GLY A 21 14.05 4.73 -3.28
N MET A 22 13.18 4.51 -2.29
CA MET A 22 13.54 4.78 -0.90
C MET A 22 14.19 3.56 -0.24
N GLY A 23 15.16 3.85 0.65
CA GLY A 23 15.73 2.83 1.51
C GLY A 23 14.77 2.50 2.65
N SER A 24 15.14 1.51 3.48
CA SER A 24 14.27 1.03 4.54
C SER A 24 13.94 2.10 5.58
N GLU A 25 14.92 2.94 5.94
CA GLU A 25 14.68 3.99 6.92
C GLU A 25 13.74 5.07 6.38
N GLU A 26 13.96 5.45 5.12
CA GLU A 26 13.09 6.44 4.49
C GLU A 26 11.68 5.92 4.33
N SER A 27 11.54 4.66 3.95
CA SER A 27 10.23 4.03 3.82
C SER A 27 9.50 3.99 5.16
N ALA A 28 10.21 3.65 6.24
CA ALA A 28 9.62 3.62 7.58
C ALA A 28 9.13 5.01 7.99
N SER A 29 9.90 6.05 7.68
CA SER A 29 9.50 7.42 7.97
C SER A 29 8.27 7.83 7.18
N MET A 30 8.21 7.44 5.90
CA MET A 30 7.05 7.74 5.07
C MET A 30 5.81 7.03 5.58
N VAL A 31 5.94 5.80 6.03
CA VAL A 31 4.82 5.05 6.59
C VAL A 31 4.24 5.81 7.80
N GLU A 32 5.09 6.36 8.65
CA GLU A 32 4.62 7.13 9.81
C GLU A 32 3.88 8.40 9.39
N VAL A 33 4.36 9.05 8.34
CA VAL A 33 3.67 10.22 7.78
C VAL A 33 2.28 9.82 7.26
N LEU A 34 2.21 8.72 6.53
CA LEU A 34 0.94 8.24 5.98
C LEU A 34 -0.05 7.87 7.09
N LYS A 35 0.42 7.25 8.15
CA LYS A 35 -0.42 6.93 9.30
C LYS A 35 -1.03 8.16 9.93
N ARG A 36 -0.29 9.25 9.98
CA ARG A 36 -0.81 10.50 10.51
C ARG A 36 -1.81 11.16 9.57
N LEU A 37 -1.49 11.15 8.28
CA LEU A 37 -2.36 11.77 7.28
C LEU A 37 -3.71 11.06 7.19
N ARG A 38 -3.73 9.74 7.32
CA ARG A 38 -4.97 8.98 7.18
C ARG A 38 -6.00 9.29 8.27
N GLN A 39 -5.57 9.89 9.37
CA GLN A 39 -6.48 10.23 10.46
C GLN A 39 -7.40 11.39 10.11
N THR A 40 -6.99 12.23 9.19
CA THR A 40 -7.76 13.43 8.81
C THR A 40 -8.15 13.46 7.34
N ARG A 41 -7.63 12.52 6.54
CA ARG A 41 -7.84 12.53 5.08
C ARG A 41 -8.02 11.12 4.57
N GLY A 42 -8.79 11.01 3.48
CA GLY A 42 -8.82 9.77 2.72
C GLY A 42 -7.54 9.65 1.90
N ILE A 43 -6.98 8.45 1.85
CA ILE A 43 -5.77 8.20 1.07
C ILE A 43 -6.02 7.02 0.15
N LEU A 44 -5.77 7.22 -1.13
CA LEU A 44 -5.67 6.12 -2.09
C LEU A 44 -4.20 5.90 -2.38
N LEU A 45 -3.68 4.78 -1.92
CA LEU A 45 -2.27 4.45 -2.02
C LEU A 45 -2.08 3.32 -3.03
N VAL A 46 -1.28 3.57 -4.06
CA VAL A 46 -0.88 2.53 -5.01
C VAL A 46 0.56 2.16 -4.69
N GLU A 47 0.77 0.91 -4.31
CA GLU A 47 2.09 0.48 -3.84
C GLU A 47 2.27 -1.01 -4.08
N HIS A 48 3.50 -1.44 -4.26
CA HIS A 48 3.85 -2.85 -4.34
C HIS A 48 4.66 -3.31 -3.14
N ASP A 49 5.03 -2.42 -2.25
CA ASP A 49 5.69 -2.76 -0.99
C ASP A 49 4.61 -3.22 0.00
N MET A 50 4.48 -4.54 0.13
CA MET A 50 3.40 -5.13 0.92
C MET A 50 3.50 -4.78 2.40
N ASP A 51 4.71 -4.67 2.93
CA ASP A 51 4.88 -4.32 4.34
C ASP A 51 4.32 -2.94 4.63
N ALA A 52 4.59 -1.98 3.75
CA ALA A 52 4.05 -0.63 3.91
C ALA A 52 2.54 -0.62 3.76
N VAL A 53 2.01 -1.34 2.79
CA VAL A 53 0.56 -1.41 2.57
C VAL A 53 -0.14 -1.98 3.80
N PHE A 54 0.37 -3.09 4.34
CA PHE A 54 -0.23 -3.70 5.53
C PHE A 54 -0.13 -2.79 6.76
N ALA A 55 0.89 -1.96 6.82
CA ALA A 55 1.07 -1.05 7.95
C ALA A 55 0.09 0.12 7.94
N VAL A 56 -0.35 0.55 6.76
CA VAL A 56 -1.09 1.81 6.60
C VAL A 56 -2.56 1.60 6.22
N ALA A 57 -2.85 0.62 5.40
CA ALA A 57 -4.15 0.52 4.76
C ALA A 57 -5.23 -0.04 5.67
N ASP A 58 -6.43 0.49 5.55
CA ASP A 58 -7.64 -0.05 6.19
C ASP A 58 -8.31 -1.08 5.29
N MET A 59 -8.24 -0.86 3.99
CA MET A 59 -8.77 -1.76 2.97
C MET A 59 -7.74 -1.91 1.88
N ILE A 60 -7.56 -3.14 1.41
CA ILE A 60 -6.58 -3.45 0.38
C ILE A 60 -7.28 -4.11 -0.80
N THR A 61 -7.00 -3.60 -1.99
CA THR A 61 -7.41 -4.22 -3.23
C THR A 61 -6.16 -4.74 -3.93
N VAL A 62 -6.12 -6.03 -4.20
CA VAL A 62 -4.99 -6.66 -4.88
C VAL A 62 -5.34 -6.86 -6.34
N MET A 63 -4.48 -6.37 -7.21
CA MET A 63 -4.67 -6.51 -8.64
C MET A 63 -3.51 -7.27 -9.26
N VAL A 64 -3.83 -8.16 -10.18
CA VAL A 64 -2.84 -8.95 -10.91
C VAL A 64 -3.23 -8.92 -12.38
N ASN A 65 -2.29 -8.52 -13.24
CA ASN A 65 -2.51 -8.45 -14.69
C ASN A 65 -3.75 -7.64 -15.05
N GLY A 66 -3.96 -6.53 -14.34
CA GLY A 66 -5.08 -5.65 -14.61
C GLY A 66 -6.43 -6.13 -14.11
N GLN A 67 -6.46 -7.23 -13.36
CA GLN A 67 -7.69 -7.78 -12.83
C GLN A 67 -7.69 -7.80 -11.32
N LEU A 68 -8.85 -7.57 -10.73
CA LEU A 68 -8.99 -7.62 -9.29
C LEU A 68 -8.92 -9.07 -8.82
N LEU A 69 -8.01 -9.34 -7.90
CA LEU A 69 -7.84 -10.68 -7.34
C LEU A 69 -8.58 -10.83 -6.01
N GLU A 70 -8.43 -9.86 -5.14
CA GLU A 70 -8.98 -9.91 -3.80
C GLU A 70 -9.16 -8.49 -3.27
N CYS A 71 -10.15 -8.26 -2.43
CA CYS A 71 -10.36 -6.98 -1.78
C CYS A 71 -10.85 -7.22 -0.36
N GLY A 72 -10.25 -6.55 0.61
CA GLY A 72 -10.66 -6.71 2.00
C GLY A 72 -9.70 -6.04 2.96
N PRO A 73 -9.96 -6.18 4.26
CA PRO A 73 -9.06 -5.63 5.27
C PRO A 73 -7.73 -6.39 5.28
N PRO A 74 -6.68 -5.79 5.88
CA PRO A 74 -5.35 -6.41 5.86
C PRO A 74 -5.30 -7.85 6.33
N ALA A 75 -6.04 -8.19 7.37
CA ALA A 75 -6.03 -9.55 7.90
C ALA A 75 -6.55 -10.56 6.87
N GLN A 76 -7.59 -10.18 6.13
CA GLN A 76 -8.15 -11.04 5.08
C GLN A 76 -7.15 -11.22 3.93
N ILE A 77 -6.48 -10.14 3.56
CA ILE A 77 -5.52 -10.19 2.46
C ILE A 77 -4.32 -11.07 2.84
N LYS A 78 -3.82 -10.91 4.06
CA LYS A 78 -2.70 -11.74 4.52
C LYS A 78 -3.06 -13.22 4.53
N ALA A 79 -4.30 -13.55 4.85
CA ALA A 79 -4.76 -14.93 4.94
C ALA A 79 -5.16 -15.52 3.58
N SER A 80 -5.23 -14.72 2.54
CA SER A 80 -5.68 -15.18 1.23
C SER A 80 -4.64 -16.05 0.54
N VAL A 81 -5.00 -17.29 0.27
CA VAL A 81 -4.13 -18.20 -0.46
C VAL A 81 -3.87 -17.71 -1.87
N ALA A 82 -4.88 -17.12 -2.51
CA ALA A 82 -4.73 -16.59 -3.87
C ALA A 82 -3.70 -15.46 -3.90
N VAL A 83 -3.73 -14.57 -2.91
CA VAL A 83 -2.77 -13.47 -2.83
C VAL A 83 -1.37 -14.00 -2.56
N GLN A 84 -1.24 -14.94 -1.62
CA GLN A 84 0.05 -15.54 -1.29
C GLN A 84 0.66 -16.21 -2.52
N GLN A 85 -0.12 -16.95 -3.27
CA GLN A 85 0.37 -17.62 -4.46
C GLN A 85 0.78 -16.63 -5.54
N ALA A 86 0.04 -15.55 -5.70
CA ALA A 86 0.38 -14.53 -6.69
C ALA A 86 1.72 -13.88 -6.39
N TYR A 87 1.99 -13.59 -5.12
CA TYR A 87 3.23 -12.92 -4.73
C TYR A 87 4.40 -13.86 -4.55
N LEU A 88 4.17 -15.07 -4.04
CA LEU A 88 5.24 -16.06 -3.92
C LEU A 88 5.70 -16.54 -5.29
N GLY A 89 4.82 -16.55 -6.26
CA GLY A 89 5.21 -16.87 -7.63
C GLY A 89 6.07 -15.79 -8.26
N ALA A 90 5.99 -14.56 -7.75
CA ALA A 90 6.74 -13.43 -8.29
C ALA A 90 8.03 -13.18 -7.50
N GLU A 91 7.98 -13.36 -6.18
CA GLU A 91 9.15 -13.15 -5.33
C GLU A 91 8.97 -13.87 -4.01
N ASP A 92 10.09 -14.17 -3.36
CA ASP A 92 10.08 -14.91 -2.11
C ASP A 92 9.87 -14.05 -0.89
N SER A 93 9.75 -12.76 -1.04
CA SER A 93 9.76 -11.84 0.08
C SER A 93 8.41 -11.64 0.74
N PHE A 94 7.36 -12.25 0.22
CA PHE A 94 6.04 -12.11 0.81
C PHE A 94 5.88 -13.06 1.98
N HIS A 95 5.90 -12.51 3.18
CA HIS A 95 5.74 -13.27 4.41
C HIS A 95 4.41 -12.93 5.08
N VAL A 96 3.74 -13.94 5.53
CA VAL A 96 2.44 -13.77 6.17
C VAL A 96 2.54 -14.09 7.64
#